data_67dced95c277e86970d4d4630507c1aa
#
_entry.id   67dced95c277e86970d4d4630507c1aa
#
_cell.length_a   1.000
_cell.length_b   1.000
_cell.length_c   1.000
_cell.angle_alpha   90.00
_cell.angle_beta   90.00
_cell.angle_gamma   90.00
#
_symmetry.space_group_name_H-M   'P 1'
#
loop_
_entity.id
_entity.type
_entity.pdbx_description
1 polymer ?
#
loop_
_entity_poly.entity_id
_entity_poly.type
_entity_poly.pdbx_seq_one_letter_code
_entity_poly.pdbx_strand_id
1 'polypeptide(L)'
;ITGSPRKAGNSFAMTEAFVKAAEKKGHTVSRFDIAAMNVGGCRACETCFKTGKACSFNDDFNTIAPVIQEADAVVFSMPVYWYSIPSQVKAVIDKLFSFYNAKIDLSGKECALISCCEENDESVFDGVRIPVERSAALLNWKMVGTVMIPGVVNVGDIDKTEGCKQAEELAEKF
;
A
#
# COMPACT_ATOMS: atom_id res chain seq x y z
N ILE A 1 -4.11 -1.19 -0.47
CA ILE A 1 -3.62 -1.11 0.91
C ILE A 1 -3.47 0.37 1.26
N THR A 2 -4.34 0.92 2.14
CA THR A 2 -4.29 2.34 2.47
C THR A 2 -3.86 2.59 3.91
N GLY A 3 -3.04 3.64 4.14
CA GLY A 3 -2.40 3.88 5.43
C GLY A 3 -2.90 5.13 6.18
N SER A 4 -3.80 5.92 5.60
CA SER A 4 -4.30 7.12 6.26
C SER A 4 -5.47 6.82 7.20
N PRO A 5 -5.44 7.26 8.47
CA PRO A 5 -6.61 7.21 9.34
C PRO A 5 -7.64 8.32 9.02
N ARG A 6 -7.25 9.32 8.22
CA ARG A 6 -8.08 10.48 7.89
C ARG A 6 -8.88 10.22 6.61
N LYS A 7 -10.18 9.90 6.74
CA LYS A 7 -11.08 9.62 5.60
C LYS A 7 -11.33 10.81 4.66
N ALA A 8 -10.95 12.01 5.03
CA ALA A 8 -11.00 13.20 4.18
C ALA A 8 -9.59 13.78 3.93
N GLY A 9 -8.53 13.00 4.17
CA GLY A 9 -7.15 13.44 4.02
C GLY A 9 -6.67 13.43 2.57
N ASN A 10 -5.54 14.09 2.32
CA ASN A 10 -4.96 14.25 0.98
C ASN A 10 -4.65 12.90 0.30
N SER A 11 -3.99 11.97 1.00
CA SER A 11 -3.73 10.62 0.45
C SER A 11 -5.01 9.81 0.22
N PHE A 12 -6.07 10.05 1.01
CA PHE A 12 -7.36 9.42 0.80
C PHE A 12 -8.01 9.90 -0.51
N ALA A 13 -7.98 11.20 -0.81
CA ALA A 13 -8.51 11.76 -2.05
C ALA A 13 -7.79 11.18 -3.28
N MET A 14 -6.45 11.06 -3.24
CA MET A 14 -5.68 10.41 -4.30
C MET A 14 -6.06 8.93 -4.45
N THR A 15 -6.27 8.22 -3.33
CA THR A 15 -6.72 6.81 -3.36
C THR A 15 -8.08 6.70 -4.04
N GLU A 16 -9.03 7.57 -3.71
CA GLU A 16 -10.36 7.58 -4.32
C GLU A 16 -10.30 7.84 -5.83
N ALA A 17 -9.45 8.78 -6.25
CA ALA A 17 -9.23 9.08 -7.67
C ALA A 17 -8.69 7.86 -8.41
N PHE A 18 -7.67 7.20 -7.87
CA PHE A 18 -7.12 5.95 -8.41
C PHE A 18 -8.18 4.85 -8.50
N VAL A 19 -8.91 4.59 -7.41
CA VAL A 19 -9.92 3.50 -7.35
C VAL A 19 -11.00 3.73 -8.40
N LYS A 20 -11.55 4.95 -8.48
CA LYS A 20 -12.59 5.28 -9.48
C LYS A 20 -12.10 5.10 -10.92
N ALA A 21 -10.85 5.49 -11.21
CA ALA A 21 -10.27 5.30 -12.54
C ALA A 21 -10.07 3.82 -12.86
N ALA A 22 -9.53 3.04 -11.91
CA ALA A 22 -9.35 1.60 -12.07
C ALA A 22 -10.68 0.86 -12.29
N GLU A 23 -11.69 1.15 -11.49
CA GLU A 23 -13.04 0.56 -11.65
C GLU A 23 -13.69 0.94 -12.99
N LYS A 24 -13.55 2.19 -13.43
CA LYS A 24 -14.03 2.66 -14.74
C LYS A 24 -13.37 1.89 -15.89
N LYS A 25 -12.14 1.45 -15.70
CA LYS A 25 -11.38 0.63 -16.65
C LYS A 25 -11.76 -0.86 -16.60
N GLY A 26 -12.59 -1.26 -15.66
CA GLY A 26 -13.08 -2.62 -15.49
C GLY A 26 -12.34 -3.48 -14.49
N HIS A 27 -11.42 -2.91 -13.72
CA HIS A 27 -10.76 -3.62 -12.64
C HIS A 27 -11.67 -3.81 -11.43
N THR A 28 -11.55 -4.94 -10.76
CA THR A 28 -12.18 -5.16 -9.45
C THR A 28 -11.21 -4.72 -8.36
N VAL A 29 -11.62 -3.77 -7.53
CA VAL A 29 -10.76 -3.20 -6.48
C VAL A 29 -11.20 -3.69 -5.11
N SER A 30 -10.29 -4.37 -4.41
CA SER A 30 -10.42 -4.68 -2.98
C SER A 30 -9.59 -3.69 -2.16
N ARG A 31 -10.24 -2.88 -1.34
CA ARG A 31 -9.58 -1.85 -0.54
C ARG A 31 -9.51 -2.23 0.93
N PHE A 32 -8.34 -2.06 1.51
CA PHE A 32 -8.09 -2.26 2.94
C PHE A 32 -7.57 -0.97 3.58
N ASP A 33 -8.38 -0.35 4.42
CA ASP A 33 -8.03 0.84 5.21
C ASP A 33 -7.32 0.39 6.50
N ILE A 34 -6.01 0.13 6.41
CA ILE A 34 -5.24 -0.54 7.46
C ILE A 34 -5.24 0.22 8.79
N ALA A 35 -5.34 1.55 8.75
CA ALA A 35 -5.42 2.36 9.96
C ALA A 35 -6.66 2.05 10.83
N ALA A 36 -7.71 1.46 10.26
CA ALA A 36 -8.92 1.03 10.96
C ALA A 36 -8.93 -0.49 11.27
N MET A 37 -7.89 -1.21 10.87
CA MET A 37 -7.76 -2.66 11.04
C MET A 37 -6.79 -3.01 12.16
N ASN A 38 -6.97 -4.18 12.75
CA ASN A 38 -6.06 -4.69 13.78
C ASN A 38 -5.01 -5.61 13.14
N VAL A 39 -3.93 -5.03 12.64
CA VAL A 39 -2.78 -5.76 12.10
C VAL A 39 -1.58 -5.55 13.01
N GLY A 40 -1.23 -6.55 13.79
CA GLY A 40 -0.04 -6.51 14.66
C GLY A 40 1.26 -6.72 13.88
N GLY A 41 2.38 -6.22 14.40
CA GLY A 41 3.69 -6.42 13.82
C GLY A 41 4.10 -7.89 13.72
N CYS A 42 4.91 -8.24 12.73
CA CYS A 42 5.49 -9.58 12.60
C CYS A 42 6.40 -9.88 13.79
N ARG A 43 6.25 -11.08 14.38
CA ARG A 43 7.03 -11.53 15.55
C ARG A 43 8.14 -12.52 15.19
N ALA A 44 8.41 -12.71 13.90
CA ALA A 44 9.42 -13.65 13.39
C ALA A 44 9.34 -15.07 14.01
N CYS A 45 8.12 -15.54 14.28
CA CYS A 45 7.90 -16.84 14.92
C CYS A 45 7.99 -18.04 13.94
N GLU A 46 8.06 -17.78 12.63
CA GLU A 46 8.19 -18.77 11.55
C GLU A 46 7.11 -19.86 11.53
N THR A 47 5.93 -19.58 12.10
CA THR A 47 4.81 -20.50 12.13
C THR A 47 3.74 -20.19 11.06
N CYS A 48 4.09 -19.36 10.08
CA CYS A 48 3.23 -18.95 8.97
C CYS A 48 2.66 -20.17 8.24
N PHE A 49 1.36 -20.11 7.94
CA PHE A 49 0.56 -21.16 7.30
C PHE A 49 0.49 -22.52 8.04
N LYS A 50 1.22 -22.73 9.14
CA LYS A 50 1.15 -23.99 9.92
C LYS A 50 -0.22 -24.21 10.60
N THR A 51 -1.01 -23.16 10.78
CA THR A 51 -2.35 -23.21 11.35
C THR A 51 -3.46 -23.08 10.30
N GLY A 52 -3.11 -23.19 9.01
CA GLY A 52 -4.03 -22.97 7.90
C GLY A 52 -4.35 -21.48 7.62
N LYS A 53 -3.68 -20.55 8.32
CA LYS A 53 -3.79 -19.10 8.13
C LYS A 53 -2.42 -18.51 7.79
N ALA A 54 -2.39 -17.44 7.02
CA ALA A 54 -1.15 -16.77 6.62
C ALA A 54 -0.29 -16.33 7.82
N CYS A 55 -0.92 -15.85 8.88
CA CYS A 55 -0.27 -15.60 10.17
C CYS A 55 -0.91 -16.45 11.25
N SER A 56 -0.11 -17.08 12.11
CA SER A 56 -0.59 -17.88 13.23
C SER A 56 -1.25 -17.04 14.33
N PHE A 57 -0.97 -15.74 14.38
CA PHE A 57 -1.67 -14.80 15.25
C PHE A 57 -3.01 -14.42 14.62
N ASN A 58 -4.03 -14.31 15.47
CA ASN A 58 -5.38 -13.98 15.04
C ASN A 58 -5.52 -12.46 14.92
N ASP A 59 -5.22 -11.91 13.76
CA ASP A 59 -5.41 -10.51 13.40
C ASP A 59 -5.89 -10.36 11.95
N ASP A 60 -6.19 -9.13 11.55
CA ASP A 60 -6.82 -8.83 10.25
C ASP A 60 -5.89 -9.07 9.05
N PHE A 61 -4.59 -9.33 9.25
CA PHE A 61 -3.72 -9.76 8.15
C PHE A 61 -4.24 -11.05 7.50
N ASN A 62 -4.86 -11.93 8.29
CA ASN A 62 -5.44 -13.18 7.77
C ASN A 62 -6.65 -12.97 6.84
N THR A 63 -7.26 -11.78 6.87
CA THR A 63 -8.29 -11.37 5.91
C THR A 63 -7.68 -10.75 4.65
N ILE A 64 -6.56 -10.02 4.81
CA ILE A 64 -5.85 -9.34 3.72
C ILE A 64 -5.06 -10.34 2.87
N ALA A 65 -4.39 -11.28 3.50
CA ALA A 65 -3.43 -12.17 2.86
C ALA A 65 -4.02 -13.00 1.68
N PRO A 66 -5.22 -13.62 1.80
CA PRO A 66 -5.82 -14.34 0.67
C PRO A 66 -6.08 -13.42 -0.53
N VAL A 67 -6.51 -12.18 -0.28
CA VAL A 67 -6.79 -11.21 -1.35
C VAL A 67 -5.49 -10.76 -2.03
N ILE A 68 -4.42 -10.54 -1.28
CA ILE A 68 -3.10 -10.27 -1.87
C ILE A 68 -2.63 -11.46 -2.71
N GLN A 69 -2.87 -12.68 -2.27
CA GLN A 69 -2.47 -13.88 -3.01
C GLN A 69 -3.18 -13.99 -4.37
N GLU A 70 -4.46 -13.65 -4.43
CA GLU A 70 -5.28 -13.75 -5.64
C GLU A 70 -5.17 -12.52 -6.55
N ALA A 71 -4.79 -11.36 -6.03
CA ALA A 71 -4.74 -10.13 -6.80
C ALA A 71 -3.66 -10.15 -7.89
N ASP A 72 -3.95 -9.54 -9.04
CA ASP A 72 -2.99 -9.29 -10.12
C ASP A 72 -2.08 -8.11 -9.82
N ALA A 73 -2.56 -7.18 -8.98
CA ALA A 73 -1.81 -5.97 -8.62
C ALA A 73 -2.00 -5.60 -7.14
N VAL A 74 -0.97 -4.98 -6.55
CA VAL A 74 -1.01 -4.42 -5.18
C VAL A 74 -0.58 -2.96 -5.20
N VAL A 75 -1.49 -2.08 -4.80
CA VAL A 75 -1.22 -0.64 -4.70
C VAL A 75 -1.14 -0.23 -3.24
N PHE A 76 -0.04 0.41 -2.86
CA PHE A 76 0.13 1.02 -1.55
C PHE A 76 -0.18 2.52 -1.65
N SER A 77 -1.11 3.01 -0.82
CA SER A 77 -1.43 4.43 -0.74
C SER A 77 -1.38 4.92 0.70
N MET A 78 -0.51 5.88 0.98
CA MET A 78 -0.25 6.32 2.35
C MET A 78 0.39 7.71 2.43
N PRO A 79 0.16 8.48 3.51
CA PRO A 79 0.98 9.63 3.81
C PRO A 79 2.37 9.19 4.31
N VAL A 80 3.35 10.08 4.24
CA VAL A 80 4.61 9.88 4.96
C VAL A 80 4.39 10.18 6.44
N TYR A 81 4.75 9.25 7.33
CA TYR A 81 4.74 9.45 8.78
C TYR A 81 6.16 9.35 9.31
N TRP A 82 6.64 10.46 9.88
CA TRP A 82 7.98 10.53 10.47
C TRP A 82 9.05 9.97 9.53
N TYR A 83 9.06 10.49 8.29
CA TYR A 83 9.97 10.10 7.20
C TYR A 83 9.88 8.63 6.77
N SER A 84 8.78 7.92 7.07
CA SER A 84 8.65 6.49 6.77
C SER A 84 7.20 6.06 6.51
N ILE A 85 7.04 4.77 6.29
CA ILE A 85 5.75 4.09 6.14
C ILE A 85 4.98 4.16 7.47
N PRO A 86 3.68 4.51 7.47
CA PRO A 86 2.83 4.38 8.66
C PRO A 86 2.93 2.98 9.27
N SER A 87 3.09 2.90 10.58
CA SER A 87 3.37 1.65 11.30
C SER A 87 2.37 0.53 10.99
N GLN A 88 1.11 0.85 10.78
CA GLN A 88 0.06 -0.10 10.44
C GLN A 88 0.30 -0.73 9.06
N VAL A 89 0.66 0.06 8.05
CA VAL A 89 0.99 -0.44 6.71
C VAL A 89 2.29 -1.23 6.74
N LYS A 90 3.28 -0.77 7.52
CA LYS A 90 4.54 -1.50 7.71
C LYS A 90 4.29 -2.89 8.31
N ALA A 91 3.34 -3.04 9.23
CA ALA A 91 2.96 -4.32 9.79
C ALA A 91 2.42 -5.29 8.71
N VAL A 92 1.66 -4.80 7.73
CA VAL A 92 1.21 -5.61 6.58
C VAL A 92 2.41 -6.01 5.72
N ILE A 93 3.29 -5.07 5.38
CA ILE A 93 4.48 -5.33 4.56
C ILE A 93 5.38 -6.36 5.24
N ASP A 94 5.65 -6.22 6.55
CA ASP A 94 6.45 -7.19 7.30
C ASP A 94 5.83 -8.59 7.30
N LYS A 95 4.51 -8.70 7.27
CA LYS A 95 3.82 -9.97 7.24
C LYS A 95 3.75 -10.61 5.85
N LEU A 96 4.14 -9.92 4.77
CA LEU A 96 4.39 -10.56 3.47
C LEU A 96 5.49 -11.63 3.58
N PHE A 97 6.35 -11.55 4.59
CA PHE A 97 7.26 -12.61 4.97
C PHE A 97 6.58 -13.99 5.12
N SER A 98 5.28 -14.03 5.47
CA SER A 98 4.55 -15.29 5.63
C SER A 98 4.53 -16.12 4.34
N PHE A 99 4.34 -15.49 3.19
CA PHE A 99 4.34 -16.13 1.89
C PHE A 99 5.75 -16.63 1.53
N TYR A 100 6.75 -15.78 1.74
CA TYR A 100 8.16 -16.14 1.53
C TYR A 100 8.57 -17.35 2.37
N ASN A 101 8.24 -17.34 3.68
CA ASN A 101 8.55 -18.42 4.61
C ASN A 101 7.82 -19.74 4.25
N ALA A 102 6.59 -19.65 3.77
CA ALA A 102 5.79 -20.79 3.35
C ALA A 102 6.09 -21.25 1.91
N LYS A 103 7.00 -20.57 1.19
CA LYS A 103 7.32 -20.80 -0.22
C LYS A 103 6.10 -20.71 -1.15
N ILE A 104 5.16 -19.82 -0.81
CA ILE A 104 4.01 -19.50 -1.65
C ILE A 104 4.45 -18.45 -2.67
N ASP A 105 4.30 -18.77 -3.93
CA ASP A 105 4.66 -17.87 -5.01
C ASP A 105 3.69 -16.68 -5.10
N LEU A 106 4.22 -15.49 -5.00
CA LEU A 106 3.50 -14.23 -5.24
C LEU A 106 4.03 -13.48 -6.46
N SER A 107 4.89 -14.09 -7.26
CA SER A 107 5.53 -13.42 -8.40
C SER A 107 4.53 -13.01 -9.49
N GLY A 108 4.97 -12.13 -10.38
CA GLY A 108 4.22 -11.73 -11.57
C GLY A 108 3.15 -10.67 -11.34
N LYS A 109 2.97 -10.18 -10.11
CA LYS A 109 2.03 -9.09 -9.83
C LYS A 109 2.59 -7.72 -10.24
N GLU A 110 1.70 -6.78 -10.49
CA GLU A 110 2.04 -5.38 -10.62
C GLU A 110 1.96 -4.66 -9.27
N CYS A 111 2.78 -3.61 -9.08
CA CYS A 111 2.81 -2.84 -7.84
C CYS A 111 2.91 -1.36 -8.13
N ALA A 112 2.24 -0.54 -7.33
CA ALA A 112 2.37 0.91 -7.38
C ALA A 112 2.35 1.54 -5.98
N LEU A 113 2.86 2.78 -5.90
CA LEU A 113 2.88 3.58 -4.69
C LEU A 113 2.23 4.94 -4.94
N ILE A 114 1.32 5.33 -4.07
CA ILE A 114 0.72 6.66 -3.99
C ILE A 114 1.05 7.24 -2.62
N SER A 115 1.68 8.41 -2.57
CA SER A 115 2.06 9.03 -1.30
C SER A 115 1.97 10.56 -1.35
N CYS A 116 1.81 11.17 -0.20
CA CYS A 116 1.92 12.61 -0.04
C CYS A 116 2.57 12.96 1.30
N CYS A 117 3.17 14.13 1.38
CA CYS A 117 3.80 14.63 2.60
C CYS A 117 3.61 16.14 2.76
N GLU A 118 3.88 16.62 3.98
CA GLU A 118 3.77 18.03 4.34
C GLU A 118 4.94 18.86 3.80
N GLU A 119 6.15 18.30 3.82
CA GLU A 119 7.36 18.99 3.39
C GLU A 119 7.45 19.09 1.86
N ASN A 120 8.19 20.09 1.37
CA ASN A 120 8.43 20.29 -0.07
C ASN A 120 9.66 19.53 -0.58
N ASP A 121 10.42 18.88 0.30
CA ASP A 121 11.60 18.10 -0.07
C ASP A 121 11.19 16.69 -0.52
N GLU A 122 11.45 16.37 -1.79
CA GLU A 122 11.13 15.06 -2.36
C GLU A 122 11.88 13.90 -1.71
N SER A 123 13.03 14.15 -1.08
CA SER A 123 13.81 13.11 -0.37
C SER A 123 13.04 12.52 0.83
N VAL A 124 12.04 13.23 1.33
CA VAL A 124 11.11 12.76 2.37
C VAL A 124 10.39 11.48 1.98
N PHE A 125 10.19 11.25 0.69
CA PHE A 125 9.54 10.04 0.18
C PHE A 125 10.44 8.80 0.18
N ASP A 126 11.74 8.93 0.36
CA ASP A 126 12.66 7.78 0.33
C ASP A 126 12.29 6.72 1.37
N GLY A 127 11.82 7.14 2.55
CA GLY A 127 11.40 6.24 3.62
C GLY A 127 10.12 5.45 3.33
N VAL A 128 9.34 5.82 2.33
CA VAL A 128 8.18 5.04 1.86
C VAL A 128 8.48 4.36 0.52
N ARG A 129 9.19 5.02 -0.38
CA ARG A 129 9.50 4.53 -1.72
C ARG A 129 10.44 3.33 -1.69
N ILE A 130 11.61 3.49 -1.07
CA ILE A 130 12.65 2.45 -1.05
C ILE A 130 12.15 1.13 -0.44
N PRO A 131 11.48 1.10 0.74
CA PRO A 131 10.96 -0.14 1.28
C PRO A 131 9.92 -0.82 0.40
N VAL A 132 9.01 -0.07 -0.25
CA VAL A 132 8.01 -0.62 -1.16
C VAL A 132 8.68 -1.22 -2.40
N GLU A 133 9.59 -0.48 -3.05
CA GLU A 133 10.33 -0.95 -4.22
C GLU A 133 11.16 -2.21 -3.91
N ARG A 134 11.83 -2.24 -2.75
CA ARG A 134 12.62 -3.42 -2.33
C ARG A 134 11.74 -4.62 -2.01
N SER A 135 10.57 -4.41 -1.41
CA SER A 135 9.61 -5.49 -1.15
C SER A 135 9.04 -6.04 -2.45
N ALA A 136 8.66 -5.16 -3.39
CA ALA A 136 8.20 -5.54 -4.72
C ALA A 136 9.27 -6.35 -5.47
N ALA A 137 10.53 -5.88 -5.48
CA ALA A 137 11.64 -6.57 -6.12
C ALA A 137 11.88 -7.97 -5.51
N LEU A 138 11.84 -8.10 -4.17
CA LEU A 138 11.99 -9.39 -3.49
C LEU A 138 10.89 -10.41 -3.87
N LEU A 139 9.66 -9.90 -4.08
CA LEU A 139 8.50 -10.70 -4.45
C LEU A 139 8.35 -10.89 -5.96
N ASN A 140 9.30 -10.40 -6.77
CA ASN A 140 9.23 -10.37 -8.23
C ASN A 140 7.96 -9.67 -8.75
N TRP A 141 7.57 -8.58 -8.11
CA TRP A 141 6.49 -7.70 -8.56
C TRP A 141 7.06 -6.59 -9.44
N LYS A 142 6.35 -6.26 -10.51
CA LYS A 142 6.70 -5.17 -11.42
C LYS A 142 6.16 -3.84 -10.88
N MET A 143 7.05 -2.91 -10.52
CA MET A 143 6.64 -1.53 -10.22
C MET A 143 6.17 -0.85 -11.51
N VAL A 144 4.88 -0.46 -11.57
CA VAL A 144 4.28 0.22 -12.74
C VAL A 144 4.31 1.74 -12.60
N GLY A 145 4.48 2.24 -11.40
CA GLY A 145 4.66 3.67 -11.18
C GLY A 145 4.52 4.12 -9.73
N THR A 146 4.82 5.39 -9.54
CA THR A 146 4.68 6.08 -8.25
C THR A 146 4.04 7.44 -8.47
N VAL A 147 3.20 7.88 -7.52
CA VAL A 147 2.69 9.25 -7.42
C VAL A 147 3.07 9.77 -6.05
N MET A 148 3.87 10.83 -5.99
CA MET A 148 4.39 11.40 -4.75
C MET A 148 4.20 12.92 -4.77
N ILE A 149 3.34 13.43 -3.90
CA ILE A 149 2.94 14.84 -3.86
C ILE A 149 3.44 15.51 -2.58
N PRO A 150 4.46 16.37 -2.68
CA PRO A 150 4.96 17.15 -1.55
C PRO A 150 4.07 18.36 -1.22
N GLY A 151 4.30 18.99 -0.08
CA GLY A 151 3.75 20.28 0.28
C GLY A 151 2.26 20.31 0.62
N VAL A 152 1.63 19.18 0.96
CA VAL A 152 0.20 19.12 1.32
C VAL A 152 0.01 18.97 2.83
N VAL A 153 -0.32 20.07 3.49
CA VAL A 153 -0.41 20.18 4.96
C VAL A 153 -1.85 20.01 5.44
N ASN A 154 -2.75 20.80 4.90
CA ASN A 154 -4.14 20.83 5.33
C ASN A 154 -5.00 19.87 4.51
N VAL A 155 -6.12 19.45 5.06
CA VAL A 155 -7.14 18.72 4.32
C VAL A 155 -7.60 19.54 3.11
N GLY A 156 -7.59 18.92 1.93
CA GLY A 156 -7.97 19.58 0.66
C GLY A 156 -6.82 20.30 -0.05
N ASP A 157 -5.61 20.37 0.51
CA ASP A 157 -4.48 20.94 -0.23
C ASP A 157 -4.14 20.14 -1.49
N ILE A 158 -4.44 18.85 -1.52
CA ILE A 158 -4.26 18.00 -2.70
C ILE A 158 -5.06 18.49 -3.91
N ASP A 159 -6.20 19.12 -3.71
CA ASP A 159 -7.07 19.64 -4.78
C ASP A 159 -6.42 20.81 -5.55
N LYS A 160 -5.37 21.41 -4.97
CA LYS A 160 -4.57 22.49 -5.56
C LYS A 160 -3.36 21.95 -6.34
N THR A 161 -3.22 20.64 -6.44
CA THR A 161 -2.10 19.95 -7.09
C THR A 161 -2.62 19.04 -8.21
N GLU A 162 -1.71 18.46 -8.98
CA GLU A 162 -2.05 17.41 -9.96
C GLU A 162 -2.18 16.01 -9.34
N GLY A 163 -2.16 15.87 -8.00
CA GLY A 163 -2.04 14.58 -7.32
C GLY A 163 -3.16 13.60 -7.63
N CYS A 164 -4.42 14.06 -7.61
CA CYS A 164 -5.56 13.21 -7.95
C CYS A 164 -5.51 12.79 -9.43
N LYS A 165 -5.18 13.72 -10.34
CA LYS A 165 -5.05 13.44 -11.77
C LYS A 165 -3.91 12.44 -12.04
N GLN A 166 -2.76 12.63 -11.41
CA GLN A 166 -1.65 11.66 -11.53
C GLN A 166 -2.03 10.27 -10.99
N ALA A 167 -2.85 10.20 -9.95
CA ALA A 167 -3.36 8.94 -9.43
C ALA A 167 -4.34 8.27 -10.42
N GLU A 168 -5.19 9.02 -11.10
CA GLU A 168 -6.02 8.53 -12.20
C GLU A 168 -5.16 8.00 -13.36
N GLU A 169 -4.17 8.78 -13.80
CA GLU A 169 -3.24 8.38 -14.86
C GLU A 169 -2.41 7.14 -14.48
N LEU A 170 -2.10 6.96 -13.19
CA LEU A 170 -1.44 5.76 -12.70
C LEU A 170 -2.34 4.53 -12.86
N ALA A 171 -3.64 4.65 -12.61
CA ALA A 171 -4.60 3.56 -12.79
C ALA A 171 -4.72 3.10 -14.26
N GLU A 172 -4.45 3.98 -15.21
CA GLU A 172 -4.44 3.63 -16.63
C GLU A 172 -3.30 2.70 -17.06
N LYS A 173 -2.31 2.49 -16.19
CA LYS A 173 -1.12 1.66 -16.48
C LYS A 173 -1.30 0.18 -16.13
N PHE A 174 -2.40 -0.18 -15.46
CA PHE A 174 -2.74 -1.55 -15.07
C PHE A 174 -3.60 -2.32 -16.10
#